data_86e6b4fbe5a1a1ce616a6b87bbef7521
#
_entry.id   86e6b4fbe5a1a1ce616a6b87bbef7521
#
_cell.length_a   1.000
_cell.length_b   1.000
_cell.length_c   1.000
_cell.angle_alpha   90.00
_cell.angle_beta   90.00
_cell.angle_gamma   90.00
#
_symmetry.space_group_name_H-M   'P 1'
#
loop_
_entity.id
_entity.type
_entity.pdbx_description
1 polymer ?
#
loop_
_entity_poly.entity_id
_entity_poly.type
_entity_poly.pdbx_seq_one_letter_code
_entity_poly.pdbx_strand_id
1 'polypeptide(L)'
;MATSHTRRITRKELRQPDRFQVATEQALEFYQSHKNLVFAAIGGLVLIGIIILGWQLFKERQNTAAAHEFTNATELYQSEKYREALPAFEKVQAYRWSLYAGLAHLYTANSHIALGELDKALSSAQRAVTASRPNTLYRQLALMTLANAAEQKNDCRQAIESYNEAQKIAAAQQAEALLGKARCLEKTGDTAGALTAYKEYVKNQPGSLMSAKVAELESVKAVPPAPAAK
;
A
#
# COMPACT_ATOMS: atom_id res chain seq x y z
N MET A 1 -41.26 -50.89 -1.72
CA MET A 1 -40.46 -51.96 -2.41
C MET A 1 -39.46 -51.28 -3.32
N ALA A 2 -38.21 -51.28 -2.91
CA ALA A 2 -37.11 -50.68 -3.70
C ALA A 2 -36.45 -51.78 -4.51
N THR A 3 -36.61 -51.77 -5.83
CA THR A 3 -35.99 -52.70 -6.76
C THR A 3 -34.52 -52.32 -6.95
N SER A 4 -33.61 -53.08 -6.34
CA SER A 4 -32.15 -52.96 -6.57
C SER A 4 -31.85 -53.45 -7.99
N HIS A 5 -31.53 -52.54 -8.88
CA HIS A 5 -30.95 -52.84 -10.21
C HIS A 5 -29.49 -53.27 -10.03
N THR A 6 -29.25 -54.55 -9.88
CA THR A 6 -27.90 -55.14 -10.00
C THR A 6 -27.48 -55.08 -11.48
N ARG A 7 -26.62 -54.10 -11.81
CA ARG A 7 -26.02 -53.95 -13.15
C ARG A 7 -25.12 -55.17 -13.40
N ARG A 8 -25.55 -56.10 -14.27
CA ARG A 8 -24.72 -57.24 -14.70
C ARG A 8 -23.52 -56.70 -15.50
N ILE A 9 -22.33 -56.80 -14.90
CA ILE A 9 -21.05 -56.49 -15.56
C ILE A 9 -20.86 -57.53 -16.67
N THR A 10 -20.76 -57.06 -17.90
CA THR A 10 -20.54 -57.94 -19.06
C THR A 10 -19.07 -58.35 -19.16
N ARG A 11 -18.78 -59.58 -19.65
CA ARG A 11 -17.40 -60.09 -19.89
C ARG A 11 -16.55 -59.15 -20.76
N LYS A 12 -17.15 -58.28 -21.52
CA LYS A 12 -16.49 -57.28 -22.37
C LYS A 12 -15.97 -56.09 -21.55
N GLU A 13 -16.66 -55.69 -20.46
CA GLU A 13 -16.23 -54.67 -19.53
C GLU A 13 -15.03 -55.09 -18.67
N LEU A 14 -14.94 -56.42 -18.34
CA LEU A 14 -13.81 -56.99 -17.64
C LEU A 14 -12.54 -57.13 -18.49
N ARG A 15 -12.63 -57.00 -19.81
CA ARG A 15 -11.48 -57.03 -20.74
C ARG A 15 -10.95 -55.67 -21.16
N GLN A 16 -11.58 -54.59 -20.77
CA GLN A 16 -11.02 -53.24 -21.01
C GLN A 16 -9.92 -53.00 -20.00
N PRO A 17 -8.68 -52.72 -20.44
CA PRO A 17 -7.62 -52.40 -19.51
C PRO A 17 -8.06 -51.20 -18.69
N ASP A 18 -7.92 -51.32 -17.38
CA ASP A 18 -8.29 -50.24 -16.43
C ASP A 18 -7.50 -48.98 -16.83
N ARG A 19 -8.18 -47.86 -16.91
CA ARG A 19 -7.56 -46.54 -17.27
C ARG A 19 -6.32 -46.28 -16.43
N PHE A 20 -6.33 -46.79 -15.20
CA PHE A 20 -5.18 -46.71 -14.30
C PHE A 20 -4.00 -47.53 -14.78
N GLN A 21 -4.22 -48.80 -15.28
CA GLN A 21 -3.17 -49.63 -15.82
C GLN A 21 -2.53 -49.01 -17.08
N VAL A 22 -3.36 -48.53 -18.00
CA VAL A 22 -2.86 -47.85 -19.22
C VAL A 22 -2.03 -46.60 -18.91
N ALA A 23 -2.50 -45.79 -17.95
CA ALA A 23 -1.76 -44.61 -17.52
C ALA A 23 -0.43 -44.92 -16.84
N THR A 24 -0.39 -46.03 -16.05
CA THR A 24 0.84 -46.47 -15.38
C THR A 24 1.85 -47.08 -16.37
N GLU A 25 1.39 -47.82 -17.34
CA GLU A 25 2.24 -48.37 -18.42
C GLU A 25 2.84 -47.26 -19.28
N GLN A 26 2.04 -46.28 -19.68
CA GLN A 26 2.51 -45.11 -20.42
C GLN A 26 3.52 -44.27 -19.63
N ALA A 27 3.28 -44.05 -18.32
CA ALA A 27 4.21 -43.35 -17.45
C ALA A 27 5.55 -44.09 -17.29
N LEU A 28 5.51 -45.43 -17.16
CA LEU A 28 6.71 -46.29 -17.08
C LEU A 28 7.50 -46.27 -18.39
N GLU A 29 6.85 -46.37 -19.53
CA GLU A 29 7.47 -46.31 -20.85
C GLU A 29 8.12 -44.92 -21.10
N PHE A 30 7.42 -43.85 -20.76
CA PHE A 30 7.97 -42.49 -20.81
C PHE A 30 9.20 -42.33 -19.90
N TYR A 31 9.12 -42.82 -18.65
CA TYR A 31 10.26 -42.80 -17.73
C TYR A 31 11.45 -43.57 -18.29
N GLN A 32 11.24 -44.80 -18.84
CA GLN A 32 12.32 -45.61 -19.36
C GLN A 32 13.00 -45.00 -20.59
N SER A 33 12.23 -44.34 -21.45
CA SER A 33 12.74 -43.68 -22.67
C SER A 33 13.40 -42.35 -22.40
N HIS A 34 13.00 -41.64 -21.31
CA HIS A 34 13.44 -40.24 -21.02
C HIS A 34 14.07 -40.10 -19.63
N LYS A 35 14.79 -41.10 -19.12
CA LYS A 35 15.38 -41.09 -17.76
C LYS A 35 16.15 -39.81 -17.45
N ASN A 36 17.04 -39.39 -18.34
CA ASN A 36 17.87 -38.21 -18.14
C ASN A 36 17.06 -36.93 -18.04
N LEU A 37 15.98 -36.83 -18.82
CA LEU A 37 15.08 -35.67 -18.81
C LEU A 37 14.27 -35.64 -17.51
N VAL A 38 13.79 -36.78 -17.01
CA VAL A 38 13.07 -36.89 -15.74
C VAL A 38 13.98 -36.52 -14.56
N PHE A 39 15.22 -37.03 -14.52
CA PHE A 39 16.18 -36.65 -13.48
C PHE A 39 16.58 -35.17 -13.55
N ALA A 40 16.74 -34.62 -14.76
CA ALA A 40 17.02 -33.20 -14.92
C ALA A 40 15.84 -32.32 -14.44
N ALA A 41 14.60 -32.72 -14.73
CA ALA A 41 13.39 -32.02 -14.27
C ALA A 41 13.25 -32.06 -12.74
N ILE A 42 13.45 -33.20 -12.13
CA ILE A 42 13.42 -33.34 -10.66
C ILE A 42 14.55 -32.52 -10.03
N GLY A 43 15.77 -32.60 -10.55
CA GLY A 43 16.91 -31.82 -10.08
C GLY A 43 16.64 -30.31 -10.19
N GLY A 44 16.05 -29.88 -11.30
CA GLY A 44 15.63 -28.47 -11.50
C GLY A 44 14.59 -28.02 -10.49
N LEU A 45 13.58 -28.83 -10.21
CA LEU A 45 12.55 -28.52 -9.19
C LEU A 45 13.13 -28.44 -7.79
N VAL A 46 14.05 -29.34 -7.44
CA VAL A 46 14.75 -29.30 -6.13
C VAL A 46 15.60 -28.03 -6.01
N LEU A 47 16.34 -27.68 -7.04
CA LEU A 47 17.13 -26.43 -7.06
C LEU A 47 16.25 -25.18 -6.88
N ILE A 48 15.13 -25.12 -7.60
CA ILE A 48 14.16 -24.03 -7.44
C ILE A 48 13.63 -23.97 -5.99
N GLY A 49 13.28 -25.11 -5.42
CA GLY A 49 12.86 -25.22 -4.02
C GLY A 49 13.90 -24.68 -3.04
N ILE A 50 15.18 -25.05 -3.21
CA ILE A 50 16.29 -24.56 -2.38
C ILE A 50 16.46 -23.03 -2.52
N ILE A 51 16.38 -22.51 -3.73
CA ILE A 51 16.47 -21.05 -3.98
C ILE A 51 15.33 -20.30 -3.27
N ILE A 52 14.10 -20.80 -3.39
CA ILE A 52 12.91 -20.19 -2.74
C ILE A 52 13.08 -20.21 -1.21
N LEU A 53 13.48 -21.33 -0.63
CA LEU A 53 13.70 -21.46 0.81
C LEU A 53 14.83 -20.53 1.29
N GLY A 54 15.95 -20.52 0.59
CA GLY A 54 17.07 -19.63 0.90
C GLY A 54 16.68 -18.16 0.85
N TRP A 55 15.89 -17.78 -0.16
CA TRP A 55 15.35 -16.43 -0.28
C TRP A 55 14.39 -16.05 0.87
N GLN A 56 13.50 -16.99 1.27
CA GLN A 56 12.60 -16.77 2.40
C GLN A 56 13.36 -16.57 3.70
N LEU A 57 14.34 -17.43 3.99
CA LEU A 57 15.19 -17.31 5.17
C LEU A 57 15.99 -16.00 5.18
N PHE A 58 16.52 -15.59 4.02
CA PHE A 58 17.22 -14.32 3.88
C PHE A 58 16.29 -13.13 4.20
N LYS A 59 15.07 -13.12 3.64
CA LYS A 59 14.07 -12.06 3.92
C LYS A 59 13.69 -12.02 5.40
N GLU A 60 13.53 -13.18 6.03
CA GLU A 60 13.16 -13.25 7.46
C GLU A 60 14.27 -12.67 8.33
N ARG A 61 15.52 -13.00 8.07
CA ARG A 61 16.67 -12.40 8.76
C ARG A 61 16.74 -10.88 8.56
N GLN A 62 16.52 -10.41 7.35
CA GLN A 62 16.44 -8.98 7.05
C GLN A 62 15.31 -8.30 7.83
N ASN A 63 14.11 -8.92 7.88
CA ASN A 63 12.98 -8.37 8.62
C ASN A 63 13.25 -8.31 10.13
N THR A 64 13.80 -9.37 10.72
CA THR A 64 14.09 -9.41 12.17
C THR A 64 15.12 -8.36 12.56
N ALA A 65 16.22 -8.25 11.80
CA ALA A 65 17.25 -7.25 12.04
C ALA A 65 16.68 -5.82 11.88
N ALA A 66 15.93 -5.58 10.80
CA ALA A 66 15.29 -4.30 10.56
C ALA A 66 14.25 -3.93 11.63
N ALA A 67 13.50 -4.90 12.16
CA ALA A 67 12.52 -4.67 13.22
C ALA A 67 13.18 -4.13 14.48
N HIS A 68 14.30 -4.72 14.89
CA HIS A 68 15.05 -4.27 16.06
C HIS A 68 15.53 -2.82 15.89
N GLU A 69 16.18 -2.51 14.77
CA GLU A 69 16.64 -1.15 14.47
C GLU A 69 15.46 -0.16 14.36
N PHE A 70 14.34 -0.61 13.80
CA PHE A 70 13.14 0.22 13.67
C PHE A 70 12.52 0.56 15.03
N THR A 71 12.51 -0.38 15.98
CA THR A 71 12.03 -0.12 17.34
C THR A 71 12.89 0.98 18.00
N ASN A 72 14.21 0.85 17.95
CA ASN A 72 15.11 1.87 18.49
C ASN A 72 14.90 3.25 17.84
N ALA A 73 14.72 3.28 16.52
CA ALA A 73 14.47 4.52 15.79
C ALA A 73 13.11 5.16 16.15
N THR A 74 12.08 4.33 16.36
CA THR A 74 10.74 4.83 16.76
C THR A 74 10.70 5.30 18.20
N GLU A 75 11.46 4.74 19.13
CA GLU A 75 11.63 5.24 20.50
C GLU A 75 12.21 6.66 20.50
N LEU A 76 13.25 6.91 19.69
CA LEU A 76 13.81 8.25 19.54
C LEU A 76 12.77 9.22 18.93
N TYR A 77 12.02 8.78 17.92
CA TYR A 77 10.97 9.58 17.31
C TYR A 77 9.86 9.93 18.28
N GLN A 78 9.37 8.96 19.07
CA GLN A 78 8.33 9.17 20.09
C GLN A 78 8.79 10.07 21.23
N SER A 79 10.10 10.07 21.51
CA SER A 79 10.73 11.00 22.48
C SER A 79 11.01 12.39 21.86
N GLU A 80 10.48 12.69 20.67
CA GLU A 80 10.66 13.94 19.91
C GLU A 80 12.12 14.25 19.54
N LYS A 81 13.03 13.28 19.71
CA LYS A 81 14.45 13.38 19.33
C LYS A 81 14.64 13.17 17.83
N TYR A 82 13.96 13.97 17.02
CA TYR A 82 13.88 13.77 15.57
C TYR A 82 15.26 13.77 14.89
N ARG A 83 16.20 14.62 15.34
CA ARG A 83 17.57 14.67 14.78
C ARG A 83 18.35 13.37 15.02
N GLU A 84 18.13 12.72 16.18
CA GLU A 84 18.77 11.45 16.53
C GLU A 84 18.05 10.27 15.86
N ALA A 85 16.73 10.38 15.64
CA ALA A 85 15.93 9.36 14.95
C ALA A 85 16.31 9.22 13.47
N LEU A 86 16.70 10.30 12.79
CA LEU A 86 17.06 10.28 11.36
C LEU A 86 18.15 9.25 11.02
N PRO A 87 19.36 9.27 11.63
CA PRO A 87 20.38 8.26 11.34
C PRO A 87 19.96 6.85 11.77
N ALA A 88 19.11 6.72 12.79
CA ALA A 88 18.57 5.42 13.19
C ALA A 88 17.62 4.85 12.10
N PHE A 89 16.74 5.67 11.51
CA PHE A 89 15.92 5.25 10.38
C PHE A 89 16.74 4.97 9.12
N GLU A 90 17.84 5.67 8.88
CA GLU A 90 18.76 5.36 7.76
C GLU A 90 19.33 3.94 7.86
N LYS A 91 19.68 3.48 9.06
CA LYS A 91 20.12 2.10 9.28
C LYS A 91 19.02 1.11 8.89
N VAL A 92 17.75 1.38 9.24
CA VAL A 92 16.61 0.54 8.85
C VAL A 92 16.45 0.49 7.33
N GLN A 93 16.63 1.62 6.64
CA GLN A 93 16.52 1.71 5.18
C GLN A 93 17.57 0.86 4.44
N ALA A 94 18.71 0.54 5.08
CA ALA A 94 19.72 -0.35 4.52
C ALA A 94 19.19 -1.79 4.31
N TYR A 95 18.20 -2.21 5.07
CA TYR A 95 17.54 -3.52 4.94
C TYR A 95 16.49 -3.52 3.83
N ARG A 96 16.91 -3.37 2.58
CA ARG A 96 16.05 -3.12 1.40
C ARG A 96 14.92 -4.11 1.17
N TRP A 97 15.07 -5.34 1.66
CA TRP A 97 14.09 -6.42 1.48
C TRP A 97 13.13 -6.56 2.67
N SER A 98 13.29 -5.71 3.68
CA SER A 98 12.42 -5.64 4.84
C SER A 98 11.20 -4.78 4.58
N LEU A 99 10.08 -5.14 5.24
CA LEU A 99 8.89 -4.29 5.30
C LEU A 99 9.16 -2.96 6.04
N TYR A 100 10.11 -2.97 6.98
CA TYR A 100 10.46 -1.81 7.79
C TYR A 100 11.22 -0.72 7.03
N ALA A 101 11.94 -1.08 5.95
CA ALA A 101 12.65 -0.09 5.13
C ALA A 101 11.70 0.96 4.55
N GLY A 102 10.54 0.52 4.05
CA GLY A 102 9.52 1.44 3.58
C GLY A 102 8.97 2.34 4.70
N LEU A 103 8.61 1.75 5.85
CA LEU A 103 8.14 2.51 7.01
C LEU A 103 9.19 3.52 7.49
N ALA A 104 10.47 3.15 7.46
CA ALA A 104 11.56 4.06 7.82
C ALA A 104 11.60 5.32 6.94
N HIS A 105 11.31 5.22 5.63
CA HIS A 105 11.17 6.40 4.78
C HIS A 105 10.02 7.31 5.21
N LEU A 106 8.89 6.73 5.63
CA LEU A 106 7.74 7.49 6.13
C LEU A 106 8.09 8.25 7.43
N TYR A 107 8.71 7.57 8.39
CA TYR A 107 9.12 8.19 9.64
C TYR A 107 10.24 9.21 9.45
N THR A 108 11.16 8.98 8.51
CA THR A 108 12.16 9.98 8.11
C THR A 108 11.50 11.25 7.57
N ALA A 109 10.47 11.10 6.71
CA ALA A 109 9.72 12.24 6.20
C ALA A 109 9.02 13.01 7.33
N ASN A 110 8.35 12.30 8.24
CA ASN A 110 7.70 12.93 9.39
C ASN A 110 8.69 13.62 10.33
N SER A 111 9.89 13.04 10.53
CA SER A 111 10.97 13.67 11.31
C SER A 111 11.44 14.97 10.66
N HIS A 112 11.59 14.99 9.33
CA HIS A 112 11.95 16.21 8.61
C HIS A 112 10.83 17.27 8.65
N ILE A 113 9.54 16.85 8.61
CA ILE A 113 8.40 17.77 8.83
C ILE A 113 8.50 18.42 10.21
N ALA A 114 8.70 17.62 11.26
CA ALA A 114 8.82 18.10 12.63
C ALA A 114 10.00 19.07 12.83
N LEU A 115 11.07 18.89 12.06
CA LEU A 115 12.26 19.76 12.05
C LEU A 115 12.09 20.99 11.13
N GLY A 116 11.00 21.13 10.38
CA GLY A 116 10.79 22.20 9.39
C GLY A 116 11.63 22.05 8.11
N GLU A 117 12.27 20.91 7.90
CA GLU A 117 13.12 20.61 6.75
C GLU A 117 12.28 20.09 5.56
N LEU A 118 11.36 20.93 5.04
CA LEU A 118 10.28 20.52 4.14
C LEU A 118 10.76 19.91 2.82
N ASP A 119 11.89 20.35 2.26
CA ASP A 119 12.45 19.78 1.02
C ASP A 119 12.91 18.34 1.21
N LYS A 120 13.55 18.06 2.36
CA LYS A 120 13.96 16.71 2.73
C LYS A 120 12.76 15.83 3.06
N ALA A 121 11.73 16.41 3.68
CA ALA A 121 10.46 15.74 3.97
C ALA A 121 9.79 15.28 2.68
N LEU A 122 9.66 16.17 1.68
CA LEU A 122 9.10 15.83 0.36
C LEU A 122 9.87 14.69 -0.31
N SER A 123 11.21 14.77 -0.33
CA SER A 123 12.05 13.71 -0.92
C SER A 123 11.85 12.37 -0.22
N SER A 124 11.82 12.35 1.11
CA SER A 124 11.66 11.13 1.91
C SER A 124 10.24 10.56 1.78
N ALA A 125 9.20 11.41 1.77
CA ALA A 125 7.82 11.01 1.55
C ALA A 125 7.62 10.41 0.13
N GLN A 126 8.26 10.99 -0.88
CA GLN A 126 8.23 10.44 -2.24
C GLN A 126 8.87 9.04 -2.31
N ARG A 127 9.97 8.81 -1.58
CA ARG A 127 10.59 7.49 -1.46
C ARG A 127 9.65 6.50 -0.77
N ALA A 128 8.93 6.94 0.29
CA ALA A 128 7.91 6.12 0.96
C ALA A 128 6.79 5.72 0.00
N VAL A 129 6.28 6.66 -0.81
CA VAL A 129 5.27 6.37 -1.85
C VAL A 129 5.80 5.35 -2.85
N THR A 130 7.03 5.51 -3.34
CA THR A 130 7.65 4.61 -4.32
C THR A 130 7.87 3.21 -3.74
N ALA A 131 8.24 3.10 -2.45
CA ALA A 131 8.43 1.82 -1.76
C ALA A 131 7.12 1.12 -1.42
N SER A 132 5.97 1.80 -1.51
CA SER A 132 4.67 1.26 -1.12
C SER A 132 4.01 0.47 -2.26
N ARG A 133 3.23 -0.57 -1.88
CA ARG A 133 2.38 -1.29 -2.83
C ARG A 133 1.11 -0.48 -3.13
N PRO A 134 0.58 -0.55 -4.36
CA PRO A 134 -0.69 0.08 -4.69
C PRO A 134 -1.83 -0.35 -3.74
N ASN A 135 -2.79 0.54 -3.50
CA ASN A 135 -4.03 0.28 -2.73
C ASN A 135 -3.80 -0.25 -1.30
N THR A 136 -2.69 0.10 -0.66
CA THR A 136 -2.42 -0.24 0.73
C THR A 136 -2.58 0.97 1.66
N LEU A 137 -2.92 0.72 2.94
CA LEU A 137 -2.91 1.76 3.97
C LEU A 137 -1.56 2.48 4.05
N TYR A 138 -0.46 1.73 3.91
CA TYR A 138 0.87 2.31 3.92
C TYR A 138 1.07 3.33 2.79
N ARG A 139 0.61 3.01 1.56
CA ARG A 139 0.65 3.96 0.45
C ARG A 139 -0.18 5.20 0.72
N GLN A 140 -1.37 5.02 1.32
CA GLN A 140 -2.22 6.13 1.70
C GLN A 140 -1.52 7.05 2.70
N LEU A 141 -0.90 6.49 3.76
CA LEU A 141 -0.13 7.25 4.75
C LEU A 141 1.06 8.00 4.11
N ALA A 142 1.79 7.34 3.21
CA ALA A 142 2.91 7.97 2.50
C ALA A 142 2.46 9.15 1.62
N LEU A 143 1.34 9.01 0.91
CA LEU A 143 0.71 10.08 0.12
C LEU A 143 0.22 11.22 1.02
N MET A 144 -0.37 10.91 2.17
CA MET A 144 -0.80 11.89 3.17
C MET A 144 0.39 12.69 3.72
N THR A 145 1.50 12.01 4.02
CA THR A 145 2.73 12.68 4.49
C THR A 145 3.32 13.56 3.39
N LEU A 146 3.34 13.10 2.13
CA LEU A 146 3.78 13.88 0.99
C LEU A 146 2.92 15.14 0.80
N ALA A 147 1.59 14.97 0.86
CA ALA A 147 0.64 16.06 0.76
C ALA A 147 0.79 17.09 1.90
N ASN A 148 0.95 16.62 3.14
CA ASN A 148 1.16 17.47 4.30
C ASN A 148 2.46 18.29 4.20
N ALA A 149 3.55 17.66 3.78
CA ALA A 149 4.82 18.37 3.56
C ALA A 149 4.69 19.44 2.47
N ALA A 150 3.98 19.15 1.37
CA ALA A 150 3.71 20.09 0.29
C ALA A 150 2.79 21.24 0.77
N GLU A 151 1.74 20.94 1.54
CA GLU A 151 0.84 21.95 2.11
C GLU A 151 1.59 22.92 3.05
N GLN A 152 2.48 22.40 3.91
CA GLN A 152 3.31 23.23 4.79
C GLN A 152 4.31 24.08 4.02
N LYS A 153 4.81 23.59 2.88
CA LYS A 153 5.68 24.35 1.97
C LYS A 153 4.88 25.39 1.14
N ASN A 154 3.56 25.45 1.28
CA ASN A 154 2.63 26.23 0.47
C ASN A 154 2.55 25.80 -1.02
N ASP A 155 3.02 24.60 -1.35
CA ASP A 155 2.78 23.97 -2.64
C ASP A 155 1.45 23.22 -2.65
N CYS A 156 0.36 23.98 -2.63
CA CYS A 156 -1.00 23.44 -2.65
C CYS A 156 -1.30 22.63 -3.93
N ARG A 157 -0.62 22.91 -5.03
CA ARG A 157 -0.79 22.12 -6.25
C ARG A 157 -0.36 20.68 -6.05
N GLN A 158 0.87 20.49 -5.59
CA GLN A 158 1.39 19.12 -5.28
C GLN A 158 0.60 18.47 -4.15
N ALA A 159 0.20 19.24 -3.14
CA ALA A 159 -0.61 18.74 -2.04
C ALA A 159 -1.96 18.19 -2.52
N ILE A 160 -2.71 18.92 -3.36
CA ILE A 160 -4.00 18.49 -3.91
C ILE A 160 -3.85 17.20 -4.73
N GLU A 161 -2.81 17.09 -5.57
CA GLU A 161 -2.54 15.89 -6.34
C GLU A 161 -2.34 14.67 -5.42
N SER A 162 -1.51 14.83 -4.38
CA SER A 162 -1.22 13.76 -3.42
C SER A 162 -2.44 13.38 -2.56
N TYR A 163 -3.25 14.37 -2.12
CA TYR A 163 -4.51 14.12 -1.41
C TYR A 163 -5.52 13.38 -2.30
N ASN A 164 -5.63 13.75 -3.59
CA ASN A 164 -6.51 13.05 -4.53
C ASN A 164 -6.11 11.58 -4.70
N GLU A 165 -4.81 11.29 -4.79
CA GLU A 165 -4.33 9.91 -4.87
C GLU A 165 -4.59 9.14 -3.57
N ALA A 166 -4.39 9.76 -2.40
CA ALA A 166 -4.68 9.17 -1.10
C ALA A 166 -6.17 8.86 -0.93
N GLN A 167 -7.06 9.74 -1.40
CA GLN A 167 -8.51 9.58 -1.33
C GLN A 167 -9.02 8.39 -2.15
N LYS A 168 -8.38 8.03 -3.26
CA LYS A 168 -8.74 6.88 -4.08
C LYS A 168 -8.52 5.53 -3.37
N ILE A 169 -7.67 5.50 -2.36
CA ILE A 169 -7.37 4.28 -1.60
C ILE A 169 -8.45 4.10 -0.52
N ALA A 170 -9.18 2.98 -0.59
CA ALA A 170 -10.24 2.65 0.38
C ALA A 170 -9.63 2.20 1.73
N ALA A 171 -9.11 3.15 2.49
CA ALA A 171 -8.49 2.95 3.79
C ALA A 171 -8.82 4.11 4.75
N ALA A 172 -8.30 4.07 5.97
CA ALA A 172 -8.73 4.91 7.09
C ALA A 172 -8.59 6.44 6.90
N GLN A 173 -7.73 6.90 5.97
CA GLN A 173 -7.38 8.31 5.84
C GLN A 173 -8.14 9.07 4.73
N GLN A 174 -9.23 8.50 4.18
CA GLN A 174 -9.98 9.15 3.10
C GLN A 174 -10.59 10.50 3.52
N ALA A 175 -11.15 10.56 4.71
CA ALA A 175 -11.74 11.80 5.25
C ALA A 175 -10.68 12.89 5.45
N GLU A 176 -9.54 12.52 6.03
CA GLU A 176 -8.44 13.46 6.26
C GLU A 176 -7.81 13.95 4.94
N ALA A 177 -7.71 13.07 3.93
CA ALA A 177 -7.26 13.46 2.60
C ALA A 177 -8.21 14.49 1.96
N LEU A 178 -9.52 14.29 2.11
CA LEU A 178 -10.52 15.21 1.61
C LEU A 178 -10.45 16.56 2.33
N LEU A 179 -10.25 16.56 3.64
CA LEU A 179 -10.08 17.76 4.44
C LEU A 179 -8.83 18.54 4.05
N GLY A 180 -7.68 17.85 3.87
CA GLY A 180 -6.44 18.49 3.42
C GLY A 180 -6.57 19.10 2.03
N LYS A 181 -7.22 18.38 1.11
CA LYS A 181 -7.56 18.91 -0.21
C LYS A 181 -8.40 20.17 -0.13
N ALA A 182 -9.44 20.19 0.72
CA ALA A 182 -10.34 21.35 0.89
C ALA A 182 -9.56 22.58 1.37
N ARG A 183 -8.66 22.41 2.37
CA ARG A 183 -7.80 23.51 2.85
C ARG A 183 -6.90 24.07 1.75
N CYS A 184 -6.31 23.21 0.94
CA CYS A 184 -5.44 23.65 -0.15
C CYS A 184 -6.22 24.35 -1.29
N LEU A 185 -7.43 23.89 -1.62
CA LEU A 185 -8.32 24.57 -2.57
C LEU A 185 -8.71 25.95 -2.07
N GLU A 186 -9.02 26.11 -0.78
CA GLU A 186 -9.29 27.40 -0.15
C GLU A 186 -8.08 28.34 -0.23
N LYS A 187 -6.87 27.86 0.12
CA LYS A 187 -5.63 28.64 0.03
C LYS A 187 -5.32 29.12 -1.39
N THR A 188 -5.70 28.35 -2.41
CA THR A 188 -5.49 28.71 -3.82
C THR A 188 -6.60 29.58 -4.41
N GLY A 189 -7.64 29.91 -3.62
CA GLY A 189 -8.77 30.73 -4.04
C GLY A 189 -9.86 29.96 -4.79
N ASP A 190 -9.76 28.64 -4.94
CA ASP A 190 -10.85 27.82 -5.47
C ASP A 190 -11.91 27.58 -4.39
N THR A 191 -12.66 28.65 -4.06
CA THR A 191 -13.72 28.61 -3.05
C THR A 191 -14.83 27.64 -3.41
N ALA A 192 -15.15 27.44 -4.70
CA ALA A 192 -16.19 26.53 -5.13
C ALA A 192 -15.77 25.07 -4.94
N GLY A 193 -14.54 24.73 -5.30
CA GLY A 193 -13.94 23.43 -5.06
C GLY A 193 -13.79 23.11 -3.57
N ALA A 194 -13.31 24.11 -2.78
CA ALA A 194 -13.18 23.99 -1.33
C ALA A 194 -14.53 23.73 -0.66
N LEU A 195 -15.56 24.49 -1.00
CA LEU A 195 -16.93 24.31 -0.47
C LEU A 195 -17.46 22.89 -0.77
N THR A 196 -17.24 22.41 -2.00
CA THR A 196 -17.67 21.07 -2.40
C THR A 196 -16.98 20.00 -1.56
N ALA A 197 -15.67 20.11 -1.38
CA ALA A 197 -14.88 19.17 -0.59
C ALA A 197 -15.22 19.20 0.90
N TYR A 198 -15.45 20.38 1.49
CA TYR A 198 -15.90 20.49 2.89
C TYR A 198 -17.30 19.92 3.08
N LYS A 199 -18.25 20.12 2.14
CA LYS A 199 -19.58 19.51 2.21
C LYS A 199 -19.52 17.99 2.19
N GLU A 200 -18.70 17.43 1.32
CA GLU A 200 -18.47 15.98 1.26
C GLU A 200 -17.85 15.45 2.56
N TYR A 201 -16.87 16.17 3.13
CA TYR A 201 -16.30 15.84 4.42
C TYR A 201 -17.35 15.80 5.54
N VAL A 202 -18.16 16.86 5.67
CA VAL A 202 -19.22 16.97 6.69
C VAL A 202 -20.27 15.88 6.51
N LYS A 203 -20.62 15.51 5.26
CA LYS A 203 -21.53 14.39 4.99
C LYS A 203 -21.00 13.07 5.53
N ASN A 204 -19.68 12.84 5.42
CA ASN A 204 -19.03 11.62 5.89
C ASN A 204 -18.68 11.65 7.39
N GLN A 205 -18.63 12.86 7.99
CA GLN A 205 -18.31 13.12 9.39
C GLN A 205 -19.36 14.07 10.02
N PRO A 206 -20.59 13.60 10.26
CA PRO A 206 -21.65 14.40 10.85
C PRO A 206 -21.24 14.91 12.24
N GLY A 207 -21.46 16.20 12.49
CA GLY A 207 -21.09 16.85 13.78
C GLY A 207 -19.64 17.39 13.84
N SER A 208 -18.89 17.32 12.74
CA SER A 208 -17.58 17.95 12.68
C SER A 208 -17.68 19.49 12.72
N LEU A 209 -16.66 20.14 13.29
CA LEU A 209 -16.56 21.62 13.32
C LEU A 209 -16.52 22.25 11.92
N MET A 210 -16.29 21.45 10.88
CA MET A 210 -16.27 21.91 9.48
C MET A 210 -17.65 22.32 8.97
N SER A 211 -18.74 21.99 9.68
CA SER A 211 -20.10 22.49 9.36
C SER A 211 -20.16 24.02 9.44
N ALA A 212 -19.48 24.65 10.39
CA ALA A 212 -19.37 26.10 10.49
C ALA A 212 -18.60 26.69 9.29
N LYS A 213 -17.55 26.03 8.84
CA LYS A 213 -16.76 26.44 7.68
C LYS A 213 -17.56 26.37 6.38
N VAL A 214 -18.39 25.34 6.23
CA VAL A 214 -19.33 25.23 5.10
C VAL A 214 -20.29 26.43 5.09
N ALA A 215 -20.91 26.76 6.23
CA ALA A 215 -21.83 27.89 6.33
C ALA A 215 -21.15 29.22 6.03
N GLU A 216 -19.90 29.41 6.49
CA GLU A 216 -19.10 30.62 6.18
C GLU A 216 -18.88 30.77 4.67
N LEU A 217 -18.41 29.71 3.99
CA LEU A 217 -18.15 29.75 2.54
C LEU A 217 -19.42 29.87 1.71
N GLU A 218 -20.56 29.39 2.18
CA GLU A 218 -21.85 29.58 1.54
C GLU A 218 -22.30 31.07 1.63
N SER A 219 -22.08 31.68 2.78
CA SER A 219 -22.43 33.10 2.98
C SER A 219 -21.59 34.03 2.08
N VAL A 220 -20.31 33.74 1.92
CA VAL A 220 -19.42 34.52 1.01
C VAL A 220 -19.85 34.38 -0.45
N LYS A 221 -20.32 33.20 -0.85
CA LYS A 221 -20.82 32.95 -2.21
C LYS A 221 -22.16 33.68 -2.48
N ALA A 222 -22.96 33.92 -1.45
CA ALA A 222 -24.27 34.57 -1.56
C ALA A 222 -24.20 36.11 -1.68
N VAL A 223 -23.04 36.72 -1.41
CA VAL A 223 -22.86 38.19 -1.57
C VAL A 223 -22.55 38.48 -3.05
N PRO A 224 -23.43 39.21 -3.77
CA PRO A 224 -23.14 39.60 -5.15
C PRO A 224 -21.89 40.53 -5.17
N PRO A 225 -21.05 40.45 -6.22
CA PRO A 225 -19.96 41.40 -6.36
C PRO A 225 -20.50 42.83 -6.33
N ALA A 226 -19.91 43.69 -5.49
CA ALA A 226 -20.28 45.10 -5.42
C ALA A 226 -20.23 45.73 -6.84
N PRO A 227 -21.24 46.52 -7.24
CA PRO A 227 -21.26 47.14 -8.57
C PRO A 227 -19.98 47.97 -8.73
N ALA A 228 -19.25 47.70 -9.82
CA ALA A 228 -18.06 48.47 -10.16
C ALA A 228 -18.42 49.96 -10.16
N ALA A 229 -17.77 50.74 -9.28
CA ALA A 229 -17.92 52.18 -9.27
C ALA A 229 -17.49 52.74 -10.64
N LYS A 230 -18.43 53.42 -11.31
CA LYS A 230 -18.21 54.10 -12.58
C LYS A 230 -17.43 55.40 -12.34
#